data_9c4197a1333b78ed8bfb2348ea86da79
#
_entry.id   9c4197a1333b78ed8bfb2348ea86da79
#
_cell.length_a   1.000
_cell.length_b   1.000
_cell.length_c   1.000
_cell.angle_alpha   90.00
_cell.angle_beta   90.00
_cell.angle_gamma   90.00
#
_symmetry.space_group_name_H-M   'P 1'
#
loop_
_entity.id
_entity.type
_entity.pdbx_description
1 polymer ?
#
loop_
_entity_poly.entity_id
_entity_poly.type
_entity_poly.pdbx_seq_one_letter_code
_entity_poly.pdbx_strand_id
1 'polypeptide(L)'
;MRLKYKIIFTIIMVCLLSLPVMAKTNQNTTRMVPVSFAELAKQVRPGVVNIQTQKLIKGGGRVFKHFFGQPFGGNPNQLDDFLAPFFNQMPKDRKESSLGSGFIISDEGYIVTNNHVIKDADQVKVILHDNTEYEATIIGTDPITDLALIKIKAKNLVPLKFGSSSETEVGSWVVAIGSPFGLEQTVTAGIVSAKGRILGSGPYDDFIQTDASINPGNSGGPLLNLDGEVIGINTAIVK
;
A
#
# COMPACT_ATOMS: atom_id res chain seq x y z
N MET A 1 -15.32 40.86 -70.30
CA MET A 1 -15.39 39.46 -69.73
C MET A 1 -14.16 39.02 -68.90
N ARG A 2 -12.94 39.32 -69.31
CA ARG A 2 -11.68 38.89 -68.62
C ARG A 2 -11.47 39.54 -67.24
N LEU A 3 -12.03 40.70 -66.95
CA LEU A 3 -11.85 41.36 -65.64
C LEU A 3 -12.68 40.68 -64.52
N LYS A 4 -13.90 40.22 -64.82
CA LYS A 4 -14.79 39.58 -63.85
C LYS A 4 -14.22 38.25 -63.38
N TYR A 5 -13.55 37.48 -64.24
CA TYR A 5 -12.90 36.21 -63.84
C TYR A 5 -11.68 36.42 -62.98
N LYS A 6 -10.92 37.49 -63.18
CA LYS A 6 -9.76 37.82 -62.31
C LYS A 6 -10.21 38.14 -60.89
N ILE A 7 -11.31 38.92 -60.73
CA ILE A 7 -11.83 39.26 -59.41
C ILE A 7 -12.40 38.04 -58.70
N ILE A 8 -13.12 37.16 -59.40
CA ILE A 8 -13.65 35.92 -58.84
C ILE A 8 -12.50 34.97 -58.43
N PHE A 9 -11.45 34.86 -59.25
CA PHE A 9 -10.29 34.03 -58.94
C PHE A 9 -9.50 34.52 -57.73
N THR A 10 -9.38 35.86 -57.57
CA THR A 10 -8.71 36.46 -56.40
C THR A 10 -9.52 36.26 -55.13
N ILE A 11 -10.86 36.35 -55.17
CA ILE A 11 -11.74 36.10 -54.02
C ILE A 11 -11.68 34.65 -53.62
N ILE A 12 -11.69 33.69 -54.53
CA ILE A 12 -11.57 32.27 -54.25
C ILE A 12 -10.19 31.94 -53.65
N MET A 13 -9.12 32.56 -54.12
CA MET A 13 -7.79 32.36 -53.60
C MET A 13 -7.60 32.93 -52.19
N VAL A 14 -8.26 34.04 -51.86
CA VAL A 14 -8.24 34.61 -50.50
C VAL A 14 -9.09 33.75 -49.51
N CYS A 15 -10.22 33.17 -49.97
CA CYS A 15 -11.04 32.30 -49.14
C CYS A 15 -10.34 30.94 -48.85
N LEU A 16 -9.45 30.44 -49.75
CA LEU A 16 -8.69 29.22 -49.53
C LEU A 16 -7.53 29.39 -48.54
N LEU A 17 -7.10 30.65 -48.29
CA LEU A 17 -6.06 30.94 -47.28
C LEU A 17 -6.57 31.07 -45.82
N SER A 18 -7.89 31.06 -45.64
CA SER A 18 -8.55 31.19 -44.32
C SER A 18 -9.03 29.85 -43.75
N LEU A 19 -8.42 28.72 -44.17
CA LEU A 19 -8.65 27.49 -43.46
C LEU A 19 -8.12 27.63 -42.02
N PRO A 20 -8.97 27.51 -41.00
CA PRO A 20 -8.47 27.51 -39.63
C PRO A 20 -7.46 26.38 -39.51
N VAL A 21 -6.21 26.73 -39.28
CA VAL A 21 -5.23 25.79 -38.78
C VAL A 21 -5.80 25.29 -37.46
N MET A 22 -6.45 24.12 -37.49
CA MET A 22 -6.74 23.35 -36.29
C MET A 22 -5.39 23.05 -35.68
N ALA A 23 -4.89 23.96 -34.86
CA ALA A 23 -3.82 23.64 -33.96
C ALA A 23 -4.30 22.41 -33.17
N LYS A 24 -3.69 21.24 -33.44
CA LYS A 24 -3.77 20.11 -32.56
C LYS A 24 -3.27 20.64 -31.22
N THR A 25 -4.22 21.06 -30.36
CA THR A 25 -3.93 21.26 -28.96
C THR A 25 -3.42 19.90 -28.50
N ASN A 26 -2.12 19.78 -28.46
CA ASN A 26 -1.48 18.73 -27.70
C ASN A 26 -1.94 19.03 -26.28
N GLN A 27 -3.04 18.40 -25.86
CA GLN A 27 -3.36 18.29 -24.45
C GLN A 27 -2.23 17.45 -23.85
N ASN A 28 -1.07 18.10 -23.67
CA ASN A 28 -0.21 17.75 -22.58
C ASN A 28 -1.11 17.92 -21.36
N THR A 29 -1.83 16.87 -21.02
CA THR A 29 -2.36 16.71 -19.70
C THR A 29 -1.15 16.77 -18.79
N THR A 30 -0.77 17.99 -18.41
CA THR A 30 0.08 18.19 -17.24
C THR A 30 -0.67 17.44 -16.16
N ARG A 31 -0.21 16.24 -15.82
CA ARG A 31 -0.72 15.49 -14.67
C ARG A 31 -0.44 16.41 -13.50
N MET A 32 -1.45 17.18 -13.11
CA MET A 32 -1.37 18.03 -11.94
C MET A 32 -1.16 17.12 -10.74
N VAL A 33 -0.32 17.57 -9.83
CA VAL A 33 -0.18 16.93 -8.51
C VAL A 33 -1.59 16.71 -7.96
N PRO A 34 -1.94 15.51 -7.48
CA PRO A 34 -3.26 15.28 -6.92
C PRO A 34 -3.54 16.28 -5.79
N VAL A 35 -4.66 16.96 -5.86
CA VAL A 35 -5.08 17.89 -4.81
C VAL A 35 -5.39 17.15 -3.51
N SER A 36 -5.81 15.89 -3.62
CA SER A 36 -6.16 15.04 -2.48
C SER A 36 -6.10 13.57 -2.91
N PHE A 37 -5.79 12.69 -1.95
CA PHE A 37 -5.86 11.24 -2.10
C PHE A 37 -7.13 10.65 -1.44
N ALA A 38 -8.06 11.50 -0.97
CA ALA A 38 -9.22 11.08 -0.19
C ALA A 38 -10.15 10.14 -0.97
N GLU A 39 -10.40 10.43 -2.24
CA GLU A 39 -11.27 9.58 -3.07
C GLU A 39 -10.63 8.22 -3.34
N LEU A 40 -9.32 8.18 -3.64
CA LEU A 40 -8.56 6.95 -3.78
C LEU A 40 -8.63 6.12 -2.50
N ALA A 41 -8.33 6.73 -1.35
CA ALA A 41 -8.39 6.06 -0.05
C ALA A 41 -9.78 5.48 0.23
N LYS A 42 -10.85 6.23 -0.05
CA LYS A 42 -12.23 5.79 0.11
C LYS A 42 -12.57 4.60 -0.79
N GLN A 43 -12.12 4.63 -2.04
CA GLN A 43 -12.35 3.56 -3.01
C GLN A 43 -11.69 2.24 -2.59
N VAL A 44 -10.44 2.28 -2.13
CA VAL A 44 -9.66 1.08 -1.81
C VAL A 44 -9.85 0.59 -0.37
N ARG A 45 -10.40 1.44 0.49
CA ARG A 45 -10.65 1.15 1.91
C ARG A 45 -11.28 -0.22 2.17
N PRO A 46 -12.33 -0.65 1.44
CA PRO A 46 -12.96 -1.94 1.70
C PRO A 46 -12.05 -3.15 1.46
N GLY A 47 -11.03 -2.99 0.63
CA GLY A 47 -10.06 -4.04 0.31
C GLY A 47 -8.87 -4.13 1.27
N VAL A 48 -8.69 -3.15 2.17
CA VAL A 48 -7.59 -3.16 3.14
C VAL A 48 -8.10 -3.61 4.50
N VAL A 49 -7.38 -4.53 5.13
CA VAL A 49 -7.78 -5.18 6.37
C VAL A 49 -6.73 -4.99 7.48
N ASN A 50 -7.19 -5.02 8.72
CA ASN A 50 -6.33 -5.17 9.89
C ASN A 50 -6.11 -6.65 10.18
N ILE A 51 -4.89 -7.00 10.55
CA ILE A 51 -4.52 -8.35 10.96
C ILE A 51 -4.04 -8.30 12.40
N GLN A 52 -4.70 -9.06 13.24
CA GLN A 52 -4.34 -9.26 14.64
C GLN A 52 -3.92 -10.71 14.84
N THR A 53 -2.79 -10.89 15.48
CA THR A 53 -2.32 -12.22 15.87
C THR A 53 -2.33 -12.37 17.39
N GLN A 54 -2.59 -13.57 17.86
CA GLN A 54 -2.46 -13.92 19.26
C GLN A 54 -1.50 -15.09 19.39
N LYS A 55 -0.54 -14.95 20.30
CA LYS A 55 0.36 -16.01 20.72
C LYS A 55 0.17 -16.26 22.20
N LEU A 56 -0.11 -17.49 22.56
CA LEU A 56 -0.24 -17.93 23.96
C LEU A 56 1.16 -18.27 24.51
N ILE A 57 1.76 -17.36 25.25
CA ILE A 57 3.01 -17.63 25.94
C ILE A 57 2.68 -18.28 27.28
N LYS A 58 2.88 -19.57 27.34
CA LYS A 58 2.89 -20.32 28.60
C LYS A 58 4.19 -20.03 29.33
N GLY A 59 4.16 -19.07 30.24
CA GLY A 59 5.20 -18.85 31.27
C GLY A 59 6.58 -18.45 30.74
N GLY A 60 7.00 -17.21 30.87
CA GLY A 60 8.40 -16.78 30.87
C GLY A 60 8.82 -15.83 29.75
N GLY A 61 8.97 -14.64 30.11
CA GLY A 61 9.71 -13.47 29.69
C GLY A 61 10.39 -13.40 28.31
N ARG A 62 10.35 -12.20 27.76
CA ARG A 62 11.20 -11.67 26.69
C ARG A 62 10.86 -12.07 25.26
N VAL A 63 9.73 -11.61 24.70
CA VAL A 63 9.47 -11.88 23.28
C VAL A 63 9.36 -10.63 22.43
N PHE A 64 9.23 -9.44 23.01
CA PHE A 64 9.17 -8.19 22.25
C PHE A 64 10.48 -7.83 21.54
N LYS A 65 11.65 -8.31 22.04
CA LYS A 65 12.96 -8.10 21.40
C LYS A 65 13.10 -8.77 20.04
N HIS A 66 12.25 -9.73 19.71
CA HIS A 66 12.38 -10.51 18.47
C HIS A 66 11.57 -9.94 17.30
N PHE A 67 10.53 -9.14 17.56
CA PHE A 67 9.69 -8.58 16.52
C PHE A 67 10.27 -7.33 15.85
N PHE A 68 11.01 -6.54 16.61
CA PHE A 68 11.77 -5.39 16.11
C PHE A 68 13.28 -5.69 16.06
N GLY A 69 13.62 -6.96 15.78
CA GLY A 69 14.92 -7.55 15.77
C GLY A 69 16.07 -6.63 15.49
N GLN A 70 16.92 -6.44 16.51
CA GLN A 70 18.24 -5.79 16.50
C GLN A 70 18.44 -4.55 15.61
N PRO A 71 19.28 -3.66 16.05
CA PRO A 71 18.83 -2.38 16.60
C PRO A 71 18.87 -1.35 15.51
N PHE A 72 17.79 -0.69 15.31
CA PHE A 72 17.94 0.72 14.95
C PHE A 72 18.89 1.32 16.00
N GLY A 73 20.05 1.81 15.61
CA GLY A 73 21.11 2.34 16.48
C GLY A 73 20.72 3.51 17.41
N GLY A 74 19.54 3.45 17.98
CA GLY A 74 19.00 4.29 19.03
C GLY A 74 18.82 3.48 20.31
N ASN A 75 18.90 4.13 21.43
CA ASN A 75 18.82 3.57 22.77
C ASN A 75 17.57 2.64 22.88
N PRO A 76 17.72 1.33 23.13
CA PRO A 76 16.61 0.38 23.15
C PRO A 76 15.49 0.74 24.14
N ASN A 77 15.75 1.64 25.07
CA ASN A 77 14.84 2.01 26.14
C ASN A 77 13.79 3.06 25.73
N GLN A 78 13.95 3.80 24.63
CA GLN A 78 13.01 4.87 24.29
C GLN A 78 11.68 4.36 23.69
N LEU A 79 11.71 3.29 22.91
CA LEU A 79 10.48 2.69 22.39
C LEU A 79 9.77 1.86 23.46
N ASP A 80 10.55 1.17 24.29
CA ASP A 80 10.02 0.44 25.45
C ASP A 80 9.35 1.39 26.44
N ASP A 81 9.93 2.59 26.69
CA ASP A 81 9.35 3.60 27.56
C ASP A 81 8.08 4.24 26.99
N PHE A 82 8.02 4.46 25.67
CA PHE A 82 6.82 5.00 25.00
C PHE A 82 5.66 4.00 24.98
N LEU A 83 5.96 2.71 24.85
CA LEU A 83 4.94 1.65 24.79
C LEU A 83 4.67 0.98 26.15
N ALA A 84 5.55 1.19 27.15
CA ALA A 84 5.43 0.63 28.49
C ALA A 84 4.08 0.93 29.19
N PRO A 85 3.45 2.11 29.05
CA PRO A 85 2.15 2.38 29.66
C PRO A 85 1.02 1.51 29.10
N PHE A 86 1.12 1.09 27.85
CA PHE A 86 0.14 0.21 27.19
C PHE A 86 0.28 -1.26 27.61
N PHE A 87 1.50 -1.68 28.00
CA PHE A 87 1.81 -3.09 28.27
C PHE A 87 1.92 -3.42 29.76
N ASN A 88 2.11 -2.44 30.65
CA ASN A 88 2.26 -2.68 32.09
C ASN A 88 0.97 -3.02 32.86
N GLN A 89 -0.19 -2.99 32.20
CA GLN A 89 -1.48 -3.29 32.84
C GLN A 89 -2.01 -4.72 32.56
N MET A 90 -1.21 -5.61 31.96
CA MET A 90 -1.69 -6.95 31.56
C MET A 90 -1.39 -8.04 32.58
N PRO A 91 -2.33 -9.02 32.80
CA PRO A 91 -2.15 -10.15 33.69
C PRO A 91 -1.03 -11.11 33.28
N LYS A 92 -0.55 -11.94 34.21
CA LYS A 92 0.63 -12.82 34.08
C LYS A 92 0.54 -13.95 33.03
N ASP A 93 -0.61 -14.26 32.47
CA ASP A 93 -0.78 -15.07 31.26
C ASP A 93 -0.85 -14.13 30.07
N ARG A 94 0.30 -13.80 29.48
CA ARG A 94 0.37 -12.83 28.39
C ARG A 94 -0.04 -13.48 27.08
N LYS A 95 -1.17 -13.02 26.54
CA LYS A 95 -1.43 -13.08 25.11
C LYS A 95 -0.59 -11.99 24.47
N GLU A 96 0.45 -12.36 23.73
CA GLU A 96 1.10 -11.41 22.82
C GLU A 96 0.20 -11.24 21.61
N SER A 97 -0.15 -10.00 21.31
CA SER A 97 -0.84 -9.64 20.06
C SER A 97 0.08 -8.82 19.19
N SER A 98 0.26 -9.23 17.97
CA SER A 98 0.87 -8.40 16.92
C SER A 98 -0.22 -7.78 16.08
N LEU A 99 0.08 -6.61 15.54
CA LEU A 99 -0.80 -5.84 14.69
C LEU A 99 -0.13 -5.56 13.36
N GLY A 100 -0.84 -5.82 12.30
CA GLY A 100 -0.39 -5.52 10.95
C GLY A 100 -1.56 -5.25 10.03
N SER A 101 -1.26 -5.13 8.77
CA SER A 101 -2.23 -4.91 7.71
C SER A 101 -2.18 -6.02 6.68
N GLY A 102 -3.19 -6.08 5.85
CA GLY A 102 -3.25 -6.92 4.67
C GLY A 102 -4.20 -6.32 3.65
N PHE A 103 -4.34 -6.97 2.52
CA PHE A 103 -5.34 -6.60 1.54
C PHE A 103 -5.93 -7.81 0.85
N ILE A 104 -7.20 -7.70 0.51
CA ILE A 104 -8.00 -8.74 -0.14
C ILE A 104 -7.62 -8.79 -1.62
N ILE A 105 -7.34 -9.99 -2.12
CA ILE A 105 -6.97 -10.22 -3.53
C ILE A 105 -8.01 -11.04 -4.30
N SER A 106 -9.00 -11.59 -3.61
CA SER A 106 -10.07 -12.41 -4.24
C SER A 106 -11.35 -12.29 -3.43
N ASP A 107 -12.48 -12.35 -4.11
CA ASP A 107 -13.82 -12.46 -3.52
C ASP A 107 -14.04 -13.78 -2.73
N GLU A 108 -13.19 -14.78 -2.96
CA GLU A 108 -13.14 -16.02 -2.18
C GLU A 108 -12.51 -15.84 -0.78
N GLY A 109 -12.00 -14.64 -0.46
CA GLY A 109 -11.44 -14.30 0.84
C GLY A 109 -9.94 -14.50 0.99
N TYR A 110 -9.18 -14.60 -0.08
CA TYR A 110 -7.72 -14.60 -0.03
C TYR A 110 -7.20 -13.20 0.28
N ILE A 111 -6.23 -13.14 1.19
CA ILE A 111 -5.61 -11.91 1.69
C ILE A 111 -4.11 -12.08 1.67
N VAL A 112 -3.41 -11.08 1.15
CA VAL A 112 -1.95 -10.99 1.20
C VAL A 112 -1.53 -10.12 2.37
N THR A 113 -0.45 -10.51 3.05
CA THR A 113 0.22 -9.77 4.12
C THR A 113 1.70 -10.16 4.17
N ASN A 114 2.45 -9.62 5.15
CA ASN A 114 3.81 -10.06 5.40
C ASN A 114 3.86 -11.33 6.27
N ASN A 115 4.87 -12.16 6.03
CA ASN A 115 5.12 -13.32 6.85
C ASN A 115 5.41 -12.94 8.32
N HIS A 116 6.19 -11.87 8.54
CA HIS A 116 6.52 -11.44 9.91
C HIS A 116 5.28 -11.01 10.72
N VAL A 117 4.20 -10.56 10.06
CA VAL A 117 2.94 -10.17 10.73
C VAL A 117 2.27 -11.37 11.38
N ILE A 118 2.31 -12.54 10.72
CA ILE A 118 1.61 -13.76 11.18
C ILE A 118 2.53 -14.84 11.72
N LYS A 119 3.84 -14.60 11.68
CA LYS A 119 4.85 -15.55 12.15
C LYS A 119 4.61 -15.94 13.60
N ASP A 120 4.69 -17.24 13.87
CA ASP A 120 4.52 -17.84 15.20
C ASP A 120 3.17 -17.54 15.88
N ALA A 121 2.16 -17.12 15.15
CA ALA A 121 0.81 -16.88 15.67
C ALA A 121 0.07 -18.20 15.91
N ASP A 122 -0.52 -18.38 17.08
CA ASP A 122 -1.45 -19.49 17.36
C ASP A 122 -2.82 -19.23 16.74
N GLN A 123 -3.21 -17.94 16.63
CA GLN A 123 -4.46 -17.50 16.02
C GLN A 123 -4.25 -16.23 15.23
N VAL A 124 -4.83 -16.19 14.02
CA VAL A 124 -4.86 -15.00 13.16
C VAL A 124 -6.30 -14.54 12.99
N LYS A 125 -6.55 -13.29 13.33
CA LYS A 125 -7.82 -12.60 13.11
C LYS A 125 -7.66 -11.53 12.05
N VAL A 126 -8.66 -11.40 11.20
CA VAL A 126 -8.80 -10.33 10.22
C VAL A 126 -9.99 -9.47 10.59
N ILE A 127 -9.80 -8.16 10.64
CA ILE A 127 -10.85 -7.19 10.87
C ILE A 127 -11.03 -6.38 9.60
N LEU A 128 -12.24 -6.41 9.05
CA LEU A 128 -12.61 -5.66 7.86
C LEU A 128 -12.87 -4.19 8.19
N HIS A 129 -13.03 -3.37 7.16
CA HIS A 129 -13.30 -1.93 7.27
C HIS A 129 -14.61 -1.57 8.01
N ASP A 130 -15.55 -2.52 8.08
CA ASP A 130 -16.84 -2.40 8.81
C ASP A 130 -16.76 -2.92 10.25
N ASN A 131 -15.55 -3.22 10.73
CA ASN A 131 -15.24 -3.82 12.04
C ASN A 131 -15.73 -5.27 12.21
N THR A 132 -16.13 -5.94 11.13
CA THR A 132 -16.44 -7.37 11.22
C THR A 132 -15.17 -8.19 11.36
N GLU A 133 -15.13 -9.08 12.35
CA GLU A 133 -13.98 -9.94 12.64
C GLU A 133 -14.17 -11.33 12.04
N TYR A 134 -13.09 -11.86 11.46
CA TYR A 134 -13.02 -13.22 10.94
C TYR A 134 -11.77 -13.93 11.43
N GLU A 135 -11.90 -15.20 11.75
CA GLU A 135 -10.75 -16.07 11.93
C GLU A 135 -10.16 -16.42 10.56
N ALA A 136 -8.83 -16.30 10.43
CA ALA A 136 -8.14 -16.58 9.20
C ALA A 136 -7.38 -17.87 9.27
N THR A 137 -7.36 -18.61 8.15
CA THR A 137 -6.52 -19.78 7.94
C THR A 137 -5.29 -19.38 7.16
N ILE A 138 -4.10 -19.76 7.62
CA ILE A 138 -2.83 -19.58 6.90
C ILE A 138 -2.81 -20.58 5.74
N ILE A 139 -2.69 -20.08 4.51
CA ILE A 139 -2.63 -20.88 3.29
C ILE A 139 -1.18 -21.17 2.92
N GLY A 140 -0.30 -20.18 3.08
CA GLY A 140 1.12 -20.33 2.81
C GLY A 140 1.91 -19.13 3.31
N THR A 141 3.19 -19.37 3.56
CA THR A 141 4.15 -18.36 3.99
C THR A 141 5.45 -18.51 3.22
N ASP A 142 6.08 -17.40 2.92
CA ASP A 142 7.44 -17.35 2.37
C ASP A 142 8.29 -16.43 3.25
N PRO A 143 9.11 -17.00 4.13
CA PRO A 143 10.02 -16.21 4.97
C PRO A 143 11.11 -15.49 4.20
N ILE A 144 11.43 -15.90 2.98
CA ILE A 144 12.54 -15.34 2.20
C ILE A 144 12.10 -14.01 1.56
N THR A 145 10.87 -13.97 1.04
CA THR A 145 10.28 -12.74 0.47
C THR A 145 9.45 -11.97 1.48
N ASP A 146 9.33 -12.48 2.72
CA ASP A 146 8.48 -11.93 3.78
C ASP A 146 7.01 -11.83 3.37
N LEU A 147 6.50 -12.78 2.59
CA LEU A 147 5.11 -12.82 2.15
C LEU A 147 4.32 -13.90 2.87
N ALA A 148 3.04 -13.65 3.03
CA ALA A 148 2.08 -14.62 3.52
C ALA A 148 0.73 -14.48 2.82
N LEU A 149 0.09 -15.63 2.62
CA LEU A 149 -1.27 -15.74 2.11
C LEU A 149 -2.16 -16.36 3.19
N ILE A 150 -3.22 -15.66 3.54
CA ILE A 150 -4.23 -16.13 4.50
C ILE A 150 -5.60 -16.12 3.84
N LYS A 151 -6.56 -16.83 4.42
CA LYS A 151 -7.93 -16.92 3.91
C LYS A 151 -8.95 -16.74 5.02
N ILE A 152 -9.99 -15.94 4.74
CA ILE A 152 -11.18 -15.81 5.59
C ILE A 152 -12.42 -16.37 4.87
N LYS A 153 -13.45 -16.73 5.64
CA LYS A 153 -14.76 -17.15 5.11
C LYS A 153 -15.73 -15.99 5.26
N ALA A 154 -15.67 -15.04 4.33
CA ALA A 154 -16.55 -13.87 4.28
C ALA A 154 -17.25 -13.77 2.91
N LYS A 155 -18.28 -12.93 2.85
CA LYS A 155 -19.01 -12.63 1.60
C LYS A 155 -18.94 -11.14 1.32
N ASN A 156 -19.24 -10.76 0.07
CA ASN A 156 -19.27 -9.37 -0.38
C ASN A 156 -17.93 -8.63 -0.18
N LEU A 157 -16.84 -9.35 -0.33
CA LEU A 157 -15.49 -8.79 -0.27
C LEU A 157 -15.18 -7.95 -1.51
N VAL A 158 -14.34 -6.94 -1.34
CA VAL A 158 -13.90 -6.04 -2.40
C VAL A 158 -12.39 -6.24 -2.62
N PRO A 159 -11.99 -7.09 -3.58
CA PRO A 159 -10.57 -7.31 -3.87
C PRO A 159 -9.93 -6.06 -4.47
N LEU A 160 -8.67 -5.81 -4.11
CA LEU A 160 -7.83 -4.84 -4.78
C LEU A 160 -7.24 -5.44 -6.06
N LYS A 161 -7.08 -4.60 -7.07
CA LYS A 161 -6.45 -4.99 -8.32
C LYS A 161 -4.94 -4.86 -8.22
N PHE A 162 -4.21 -5.74 -8.89
CA PHE A 162 -2.78 -5.61 -9.06
C PHE A 162 -2.47 -4.72 -10.27
N GLY A 163 -1.55 -3.78 -10.07
CA GLY A 163 -0.91 -3.00 -11.11
C GLY A 163 0.47 -3.59 -11.48
N SER A 164 1.18 -2.87 -12.32
CA SER A 164 2.52 -3.24 -12.76
C SER A 164 3.59 -2.42 -12.06
N SER A 165 4.35 -3.05 -11.16
CA SER A 165 5.51 -2.40 -10.52
C SER A 165 6.64 -2.14 -11.54
N SER A 166 6.75 -2.95 -12.60
CA SER A 166 7.75 -2.76 -13.66
C SER A 166 7.48 -1.50 -14.50
N GLU A 167 6.22 -1.16 -14.73
CA GLU A 167 5.79 0.02 -15.49
C GLU A 167 5.73 1.29 -14.64
N THR A 168 5.76 1.16 -13.31
CA THR A 168 5.77 2.32 -12.41
C THR A 168 7.15 2.98 -12.46
N GLU A 169 7.20 4.26 -12.77
CA GLU A 169 8.44 5.03 -12.91
C GLU A 169 8.86 5.67 -11.58
N VAL A 170 10.18 5.92 -11.43
CA VAL A 170 10.70 6.76 -10.33
C VAL A 170 10.14 8.17 -10.48
N GLY A 171 9.65 8.74 -9.38
CA GLY A 171 8.93 10.01 -9.36
C GLY A 171 7.40 9.88 -9.47
N SER A 172 6.87 8.69 -9.76
CA SER A 172 5.42 8.45 -9.75
C SER A 172 4.86 8.54 -8.33
N TRP A 173 3.69 9.15 -8.18
CA TRP A 173 2.97 9.19 -6.92
C TRP A 173 2.54 7.78 -6.50
N VAL A 174 2.69 7.51 -5.20
CA VAL A 174 2.25 6.28 -4.56
C VAL A 174 1.56 6.58 -3.23
N VAL A 175 0.66 5.69 -2.85
CA VAL A 175 -0.10 5.78 -1.60
C VAL A 175 0.08 4.47 -0.84
N ALA A 176 0.64 4.56 0.37
CA ALA A 176 0.72 3.43 1.28
C ALA A 176 -0.48 3.47 2.24
N ILE A 177 -1.17 2.33 2.36
CA ILE A 177 -2.32 2.20 3.25
C ILE A 177 -2.07 1.07 4.22
N GLY A 178 -2.48 1.29 5.46
CA GLY A 178 -2.53 0.30 6.50
C GLY A 178 -3.73 0.49 7.40
N SER A 179 -4.01 -0.52 8.23
CA SER A 179 -5.07 -0.48 9.25
C SER A 179 -4.49 -0.87 10.60
N PRO A 180 -3.58 -0.03 11.20
CA PRO A 180 -2.80 -0.41 12.37
C PRO A 180 -3.76 -0.58 13.51
N PHE A 181 -4.57 -0.56 14.04
CA PHE A 181 -5.36 -0.72 15.28
C PHE A 181 -6.80 -1.15 15.02
N GLY A 182 -7.20 -1.40 13.77
CA GLY A 182 -8.57 -1.79 13.43
C GLY A 182 -9.62 -0.67 13.62
N LEU A 183 -9.19 0.55 14.02
CA LEU A 183 -10.08 1.67 14.27
C LEU A 183 -10.25 2.56 13.04
N GLU A 184 -9.12 3.00 12.45
CA GLU A 184 -9.09 3.82 11.24
C GLU A 184 -7.89 3.42 10.39
N GLN A 185 -8.06 3.53 9.08
CA GLN A 185 -6.95 3.30 8.14
C GLN A 185 -6.01 4.49 8.14
N THR A 186 -4.73 4.19 8.17
CA THR A 186 -3.67 5.18 7.98
C THR A 186 -3.34 5.24 6.50
N VAL A 187 -3.36 6.44 5.95
CA VAL A 187 -3.02 6.72 4.55
C VAL A 187 -1.83 7.67 4.53
N THR A 188 -0.78 7.27 3.84
CA THR A 188 0.39 8.11 3.59
C THR A 188 0.66 8.17 2.10
N ALA A 189 1.17 9.29 1.61
CA ALA A 189 1.47 9.47 0.19
C ALA A 189 2.90 9.98 0.01
N GLY A 190 3.49 9.62 -1.08
CA GLY A 190 4.83 10.00 -1.49
C GLY A 190 5.07 9.62 -2.94
N ILE A 191 6.31 9.47 -3.32
CA ILE A 191 6.70 9.06 -4.67
C ILE A 191 7.54 7.78 -4.62
N VAL A 192 7.66 7.11 -5.75
CA VAL A 192 8.70 6.11 -5.96
C VAL A 192 10.05 6.83 -6.00
N SER A 193 10.87 6.67 -4.97
CA SER A 193 12.19 7.30 -4.88
C SER A 193 13.26 6.50 -5.61
N ALA A 194 13.14 5.18 -5.64
CA ALA A 194 14.01 4.27 -6.38
C ALA A 194 13.34 2.90 -6.56
N LYS A 195 13.90 2.07 -7.45
CA LYS A 195 13.48 0.67 -7.67
C LYS A 195 14.71 -0.24 -7.64
N GLY A 196 14.48 -1.53 -7.46
CA GLY A 196 15.55 -2.52 -7.46
C GLY A 196 16.50 -2.39 -6.26
N ARG A 197 16.00 -1.93 -5.11
CA ARG A 197 16.84 -1.79 -3.92
C ARG A 197 17.11 -3.14 -3.29
N ILE A 198 18.40 -3.42 -3.09
CA ILE A 198 18.91 -4.59 -2.39
C ILE A 198 19.27 -4.14 -0.97
N LEU A 199 18.56 -4.64 0.02
CA LEU A 199 18.75 -4.28 1.43
C LEU A 199 19.61 -5.30 2.19
N GLY A 200 19.91 -6.44 1.57
CA GLY A 200 20.61 -7.56 2.22
C GLY A 200 19.70 -8.40 3.11
N SER A 201 18.39 -8.28 2.93
CA SER A 201 17.38 -9.04 3.67
C SER A 201 17.24 -10.47 3.14
N GLY A 202 17.55 -10.69 1.86
CA GLY A 202 17.46 -11.99 1.22
C GLY A 202 17.93 -11.99 -0.23
N PRO A 203 17.99 -13.18 -0.86
CA PRO A 203 18.47 -13.32 -2.25
C PRO A 203 17.49 -12.78 -3.30
N TYR A 204 16.27 -12.45 -2.91
CA TYR A 204 15.21 -11.93 -3.79
C TYR A 204 14.86 -10.48 -3.49
N ASP A 205 15.80 -9.74 -2.89
CA ASP A 205 15.60 -8.31 -2.64
C ASP A 205 15.39 -7.56 -3.96
N ASP A 206 14.20 -7.00 -4.14
CA ASP A 206 13.81 -6.13 -5.25
C ASP A 206 12.79 -5.10 -4.74
N PHE A 207 13.26 -4.21 -3.87
CA PHE A 207 12.36 -3.29 -3.18
C PHE A 207 12.11 -2.01 -3.98
N ILE A 208 10.85 -1.54 -3.91
CA ILE A 208 10.48 -0.17 -4.28
C ILE A 208 10.76 0.72 -3.07
N GLN A 209 11.62 1.71 -3.24
CA GLN A 209 11.84 2.74 -2.23
C GLN A 209 10.84 3.88 -2.44
N THR A 210 10.19 4.31 -1.37
CA THR A 210 9.28 5.46 -1.35
C THR A 210 9.56 6.36 -0.15
N ASP A 211 9.20 7.62 -0.26
CA ASP A 211 9.18 8.59 0.86
C ASP A 211 7.77 8.70 1.48
N ALA A 212 6.78 7.96 0.98
CA ALA A 212 5.55 7.74 1.71
C ALA A 212 5.88 7.12 3.08
N SER A 213 5.39 7.72 4.16
CA SER A 213 5.73 7.28 5.52
C SER A 213 5.26 5.85 5.77
N ILE A 214 6.19 4.92 5.97
CA ILE A 214 5.93 3.56 6.43
C ILE A 214 6.15 3.53 7.94
N ASN A 215 5.10 3.16 8.68
CA ASN A 215 5.09 3.14 10.14
C ASN A 215 4.64 1.75 10.63
N PRO A 216 4.94 1.41 11.89
CA PRO A 216 4.39 0.19 12.50
C PRO A 216 2.87 0.11 12.32
N GLY A 217 2.40 -1.03 11.78
CA GLY A 217 1.00 -1.27 11.44
C GLY A 217 0.65 -1.11 9.96
N ASN A 218 1.45 -0.41 9.13
CA ASN A 218 1.29 -0.44 7.67
C ASN A 218 1.86 -1.72 7.05
N SER A 219 2.74 -2.43 7.76
CA SER A 219 3.34 -3.70 7.28
C SER A 219 2.27 -4.68 6.81
N GLY A 220 2.44 -5.25 5.64
CA GLY A 220 1.50 -6.14 4.96
C GLY A 220 0.40 -5.43 4.18
N GLY A 221 0.20 -4.13 4.39
CA GLY A 221 -0.75 -3.32 3.62
C GLY A 221 -0.23 -3.01 2.20
N PRO A 222 -1.11 -2.56 1.29
CA PRO A 222 -0.74 -2.28 -0.09
C PRO A 222 0.01 -0.95 -0.24
N LEU A 223 0.95 -0.93 -1.19
CA LEU A 223 1.46 0.28 -1.84
C LEU A 223 0.73 0.40 -3.18
N LEU A 224 0.05 1.52 -3.39
CA LEU A 224 -0.86 1.74 -4.52
C LEU A 224 -0.33 2.80 -5.47
N ASN A 225 -0.64 2.65 -6.76
CA ASN A 225 -0.55 3.73 -7.73
C ASN A 225 -1.78 4.66 -7.63
N LEU A 226 -1.85 5.70 -8.47
CA LEU A 226 -2.97 6.66 -8.47
C LEU A 226 -4.29 6.07 -9.02
N ASP A 227 -4.23 4.93 -9.69
CA ASP A 227 -5.41 4.23 -10.19
C ASP A 227 -5.99 3.27 -9.14
N GLY A 228 -5.37 3.19 -7.94
CA GLY A 228 -5.78 2.32 -6.83
C GLY A 228 -5.34 0.87 -7.00
N GLU A 229 -4.36 0.62 -7.85
CA GLU A 229 -3.82 -0.71 -8.09
C GLU A 229 -2.58 -0.96 -7.23
N VAL A 230 -2.46 -2.18 -6.72
CA VAL A 230 -1.36 -2.60 -5.86
C VAL A 230 -0.10 -2.81 -6.69
N ILE A 231 0.94 -2.04 -6.42
CA ILE A 231 2.26 -2.14 -7.06
C ILE A 231 3.34 -2.66 -6.10
N GLY A 232 3.01 -2.82 -4.83
CA GLY A 232 3.92 -3.32 -3.82
C GLY A 232 3.22 -3.61 -2.50
N ILE A 233 3.98 -4.15 -1.55
CA ILE A 233 3.53 -4.48 -0.20
C ILE A 233 4.46 -3.76 0.78
N ASN A 234 3.87 -3.02 1.72
CA ASN A 234 4.63 -2.28 2.72
C ASN A 234 5.32 -3.27 3.68
N THR A 235 6.64 -3.21 3.83
CA THR A 235 7.36 -4.19 4.67
C THR A 235 8.48 -3.59 5.49
N ALA A 236 9.46 -2.95 4.89
CA ALA A 236 10.69 -2.55 5.55
C ALA A 236 10.84 -1.03 5.64
N ILE A 237 11.49 -0.58 6.69
CA ILE A 237 11.90 0.82 6.90
C ILE A 237 13.41 0.88 6.81
N VAL A 238 13.93 1.68 5.88
CA VAL A 238 15.36 2.01 5.79
C VAL A 238 15.58 3.39 6.43
N LYS A 239 16.47 3.43 7.42
CA LYS A 239 16.90 4.68 8.04
C LYS A 239 18.17 5.19 7.42
#